data_d90594751d7f036f915196251b13ebf2
#
_entry.id   d90594751d7f036f915196251b13ebf2
#
_cell.length_a   1.000
_cell.length_b   1.000
_cell.length_c   1.000
_cell.angle_alpha   90.00
_cell.angle_beta   90.00
_cell.angle_gamma   90.00
#
_symmetry.space_group_name_H-M   'P 1'
#
loop_
_entity.id
_entity.type
_entity.pdbx_description
1 polymer ?
#
loop_
_entity_poly.entity_id
_entity_poly.type
_entity_poly.pdbx_seq_one_letter_code
_entity_poly.pdbx_strand_id
1 'polypeptide(L)'
;MMDLAPILTGIAVAGLICQATAVPVPFKVEAILPQAEGAPYATMAAQIGKDMLASLIPYRVLKNGGVTYHLGDKSTPPLQVWAQEKLTGLTIFKVDPARIYDGQADLTPSGILKRGDKLSFASSKNETTQGIYVGMEHSIGETSFPLRLIRAQFPKLAVPPIGQPCYDSENRLVGIVLGVSRKGTCH
;
A
#
# COMPACT_ATOMS: atom_id res chain seq x y z
N MET A 1 -2.68 69.96 22.93
CA MET A 1 -1.72 68.96 22.39
C MET A 1 -2.17 67.61 22.88
N MET A 2 -2.84 66.84 22.03
CA MET A 2 -3.27 65.48 22.35
C MET A 2 -2.40 64.53 21.51
N ASP A 3 -1.58 63.76 22.19
CA ASP A 3 -0.76 62.71 21.58
C ASP A 3 -1.65 61.50 21.22
N LEU A 4 -1.74 61.20 19.96
CA LEU A 4 -2.34 59.99 19.42
C LEU A 4 -1.26 58.91 19.26
N ALA A 5 -1.23 57.95 20.16
CA ALA A 5 -0.40 56.74 20.00
C ALA A 5 -1.00 55.82 18.93
N PRO A 6 -0.21 55.23 18.01
CA PRO A 6 -0.74 54.29 17.04
C PRO A 6 -0.89 52.92 17.69
N ILE A 7 -2.13 52.39 17.62
CA ILE A 7 -2.42 50.99 17.99
C ILE A 7 -1.89 50.09 16.87
N LEU A 8 -0.79 49.40 17.12
CA LEU A 8 -0.29 48.31 16.26
C LEU A 8 -1.16 47.10 16.48
N THR A 9 -2.09 46.84 15.59
CA THR A 9 -2.83 45.59 15.53
C THR A 9 -1.96 44.51 14.90
N GLY A 10 -1.32 43.70 15.75
CA GLY A 10 -0.57 42.52 15.30
C GLY A 10 -1.53 41.46 14.76
N ILE A 11 -1.57 41.25 13.45
CA ILE A 11 -2.24 40.10 12.85
C ILE A 11 -1.32 38.86 13.06
N ALA A 12 -1.66 38.06 14.04
CA ALA A 12 -1.06 36.73 14.17
C ALA A 12 -1.58 35.85 13.04
N VAL A 13 -0.80 35.69 11.98
CA VAL A 13 -1.03 34.65 10.99
C VAL A 13 -0.69 33.31 11.65
N ALA A 14 -1.70 32.63 12.20
CA ALA A 14 -1.58 31.24 12.59
C ALA A 14 -1.35 30.42 11.30
N GLY A 15 -0.09 30.18 10.96
CA GLY A 15 0.27 29.25 9.91
C GLY A 15 -0.25 27.86 10.32
N LEU A 16 -1.33 27.40 9.68
CA LEU A 16 -1.68 25.98 9.70
C LEU A 16 -0.51 25.24 9.05
N ILE A 17 0.37 24.72 9.88
CA ILE A 17 1.33 23.71 9.47
C ILE A 17 0.50 22.46 9.20
N CYS A 18 0.08 22.29 7.95
CA CYS A 18 -0.46 21.04 7.46
C CYS A 18 0.69 20.03 7.58
N GLN A 19 0.76 19.31 8.70
CA GLN A 19 1.65 18.19 8.83
C GLN A 19 1.21 17.18 7.79
N ALA A 20 1.96 17.08 6.70
CA ALA A 20 1.78 15.99 5.75
C ALA A 20 1.98 14.70 6.54
N THR A 21 0.89 14.00 6.81
CA THR A 21 0.95 12.70 7.46
C THR A 21 1.77 11.78 6.58
N ALA A 22 2.78 11.14 7.16
CA ALA A 22 3.66 10.26 6.41
C ALA A 22 2.86 9.09 5.82
N VAL A 23 3.18 8.70 4.59
CA VAL A 23 2.59 7.52 3.95
C VAL A 23 2.84 6.29 4.84
N PRO A 24 1.82 5.46 5.11
CA PRO A 24 1.98 4.28 5.94
C PRO A 24 3.09 3.36 5.40
N VAL A 25 3.98 2.95 6.29
CA VAL A 25 5.05 2.01 5.93
C VAL A 25 4.45 0.61 5.85
N PRO A 26 4.64 -0.11 4.73
CA PRO A 26 4.10 -1.45 4.59
C PRO A 26 4.81 -2.45 5.50
N PHE A 27 4.11 -3.52 5.86
CA PHE A 27 4.65 -4.64 6.59
C PHE A 27 5.33 -5.62 5.63
N LYS A 28 6.48 -6.15 6.00
CA LYS A 28 7.10 -7.26 5.28
C LYS A 28 6.42 -8.56 5.68
N VAL A 29 6.00 -9.36 4.70
CA VAL A 29 5.50 -10.71 4.90
C VAL A 29 6.41 -11.68 4.17
N GLU A 30 6.88 -12.70 4.85
CA GLU A 30 7.66 -13.79 4.28
C GLU A 30 6.82 -15.06 4.14
N ALA A 31 6.82 -15.63 2.95
CA ALA A 31 6.22 -16.92 2.66
C ALA A 31 7.33 -17.98 2.60
N ILE A 32 7.24 -18.98 3.46
CA ILE A 32 8.18 -20.09 3.57
C ILE A 32 7.57 -21.33 2.90
N LEU A 33 8.26 -21.82 1.88
CA LEU A 33 7.85 -23.00 1.14
C LEU A 33 8.48 -24.23 1.80
N PRO A 34 7.71 -25.30 2.10
CA PRO A 34 8.19 -26.44 2.87
C PRO A 34 9.28 -27.26 2.17
N GLN A 35 9.42 -27.14 0.86
CA GLN A 35 10.36 -27.92 0.06
C GLN A 35 11.41 -27.08 -0.68
N ALA A 36 11.45 -25.75 -0.45
CA ALA A 36 12.38 -24.89 -1.16
C ALA A 36 13.70 -24.77 -0.40
N GLU A 37 14.76 -25.30 -0.97
CA GLU A 37 16.13 -24.92 -0.63
C GLU A 37 16.36 -23.52 -1.19
N GLY A 38 16.08 -22.47 -0.42
CA GLY A 38 16.28 -21.10 -0.89
C GLY A 38 15.72 -20.03 0.05
N ALA A 39 15.93 -18.78 -0.32
CA ALA A 39 15.39 -17.66 0.41
C ALA A 39 13.85 -17.67 0.39
N PRO A 40 13.19 -17.32 1.49
CA PRO A 40 11.74 -17.19 1.53
C PRO A 40 11.27 -16.13 0.51
N TYR A 41 10.07 -16.35 -0.03
CA TYR A 41 9.44 -15.30 -0.85
C TYR A 41 8.98 -14.16 0.04
N ALA A 42 9.51 -12.97 -0.19
CA ALA A 42 9.11 -11.78 0.55
C ALA A 42 8.16 -10.90 -0.28
N THR A 43 7.15 -10.36 0.37
CA THR A 43 6.21 -9.40 -0.20
C THR A 43 5.87 -8.33 0.84
N MET A 44 5.20 -7.28 0.39
CA MET A 44 4.71 -6.23 1.26
C MET A 44 3.22 -6.40 1.54
N ALA A 45 2.78 -5.93 2.70
CA ALA A 45 1.38 -5.97 3.11
C ALA A 45 0.93 -4.61 3.63
N ALA A 46 -0.31 -4.25 3.32
CA ALA A 46 -1.01 -3.11 3.88
C ALA A 46 -1.86 -3.53 5.07
N GLN A 47 -1.92 -2.72 6.10
CA GLN A 47 -2.91 -2.87 7.16
C GLN A 47 -4.27 -2.37 6.65
N ILE A 48 -5.27 -3.23 6.65
CA ILE A 48 -6.63 -2.94 6.17
C ILE A 48 -7.68 -3.00 7.27
N GLY A 49 -7.27 -3.32 8.47
CA GLY A 49 -8.12 -3.43 9.64
C GLY A 49 -7.28 -3.49 10.91
N LYS A 50 -7.94 -3.43 12.06
CA LYS A 50 -7.28 -3.44 13.38
C LYS A 50 -6.41 -4.69 13.59
N ASP A 51 -6.80 -5.82 12.99
CA ASP A 51 -6.16 -7.12 13.12
C ASP A 51 -5.95 -7.80 11.75
N MET A 52 -5.94 -7.02 10.65
CA MET A 52 -5.89 -7.56 9.31
C MET A 52 -4.82 -6.90 8.44
N LEU A 53 -4.11 -7.72 7.69
CA LEU A 53 -3.17 -7.33 6.66
C LEU A 53 -3.60 -7.89 5.31
N ALA A 54 -3.47 -7.09 4.25
CA ALA A 54 -3.66 -7.52 2.87
C ALA A 54 -2.33 -7.51 2.11
N SER A 55 -2.07 -8.56 1.34
CA SER A 55 -0.86 -8.70 0.54
C SER A 55 -1.14 -9.43 -0.78
N LEU A 56 -0.21 -9.38 -1.71
CA LEU A 56 -0.24 -10.17 -2.93
C LEU A 56 0.77 -11.33 -2.86
N ILE A 57 0.25 -12.55 -2.92
CA ILE A 57 1.05 -13.78 -2.95
C ILE A 57 0.93 -14.39 -4.34
N PRO A 58 2.00 -14.44 -5.15
CA PRO A 58 1.92 -14.98 -6.50
C PRO A 58 1.43 -16.42 -6.53
N TYR A 59 0.66 -16.77 -7.56
CA TYR A 59 0.13 -18.11 -7.75
C TYR A 59 1.20 -19.20 -7.68
N ARG A 60 2.40 -18.94 -8.20
CA ARG A 60 3.55 -19.87 -8.10
C ARG A 60 3.91 -20.25 -6.66
N VAL A 61 3.64 -19.37 -5.69
CA VAL A 61 3.82 -19.64 -4.25
C VAL A 61 2.62 -20.41 -3.72
N LEU A 62 1.42 -19.98 -4.08
CA LEU A 62 0.15 -20.56 -3.60
C LEU A 62 -0.03 -22.01 -4.00
N LYS A 63 0.44 -22.42 -5.18
CA LYS A 63 0.30 -23.79 -5.68
C LYS A 63 1.12 -24.81 -4.90
N ASN A 64 2.12 -24.36 -4.13
CA ASN A 64 2.97 -25.24 -3.34
C ASN A 64 2.33 -25.55 -1.99
N GLY A 65 1.49 -26.37 -1.74
CA GLY A 65 0.84 -26.64 -0.44
C GLY A 65 1.78 -26.54 0.77
N GLY A 66 1.23 -26.27 1.93
CA GLY A 66 1.98 -26.19 3.19
C GLY A 66 2.81 -24.92 3.37
N VAL A 67 2.55 -23.87 2.61
CA VAL A 67 3.22 -22.57 2.78
C VAL A 67 2.83 -21.96 4.12
N THR A 68 3.81 -21.50 4.89
CA THR A 68 3.60 -20.71 6.10
C THR A 68 3.99 -19.26 5.84
N TYR A 69 3.27 -18.33 6.47
CA TYR A 69 3.47 -16.90 6.30
C TYR A 69 3.88 -16.28 7.62
N HIS A 70 4.87 -15.40 7.59
CA HIS A 70 5.40 -14.77 8.79
C HIS A 70 5.51 -13.26 8.63
N LEU A 71 5.23 -12.50 9.70
CA LEU A 71 5.40 -11.06 9.73
C LEU A 71 6.87 -10.73 10.07
N GLY A 72 7.55 -10.10 9.13
CA GLY A 72 8.97 -9.76 9.25
C GLY A 72 9.89 -10.90 8.85
N ASP A 73 9.97 -11.97 9.62
CA ASP A 73 10.81 -13.12 9.37
C ASP A 73 10.23 -14.41 10.00
N LYS A 74 10.89 -15.55 9.72
CA LYS A 74 10.48 -16.88 10.17
C LYS A 74 10.52 -17.10 11.69
N SER A 75 11.17 -16.21 12.45
CA SER A 75 11.23 -16.32 13.93
C SER A 75 9.92 -15.90 14.59
N THR A 76 9.06 -15.17 13.85
CA THR A 76 7.75 -14.76 14.36
C THR A 76 6.71 -15.88 14.22
N PRO A 77 5.68 -15.91 15.06
CA PRO A 77 4.58 -16.87 14.89
C PRO A 77 3.94 -16.72 13.50
N PRO A 78 3.51 -17.84 12.87
CA PRO A 78 2.88 -17.81 11.57
C PRO A 78 1.59 -16.98 11.58
N LEU A 79 1.35 -16.29 10.44
CA LEU A 79 0.11 -15.58 10.20
C LEU A 79 -1.00 -16.55 9.83
N GLN A 80 -2.19 -16.29 10.30
CA GLN A 80 -3.37 -17.03 9.89
C GLN A 80 -3.92 -16.45 8.59
N VAL A 81 -4.03 -17.26 7.54
CA VAL A 81 -4.74 -16.88 6.31
C VAL A 81 -6.23 -16.85 6.63
N TRP A 82 -6.86 -15.67 6.49
CA TRP A 82 -8.29 -15.49 6.67
C TRP A 82 -9.06 -15.65 5.36
N ALA A 83 -8.53 -15.06 4.28
CA ALA A 83 -9.10 -15.18 2.93
C ALA A 83 -7.99 -15.12 1.88
N GLN A 84 -8.21 -15.78 0.76
CA GLN A 84 -7.28 -15.82 -0.35
C GLN A 84 -8.03 -15.92 -1.68
N GLU A 85 -7.70 -15.01 -2.58
CA GLU A 85 -8.19 -15.02 -3.95
C GLU A 85 -7.06 -15.52 -4.87
N LYS A 86 -7.32 -16.61 -5.60
CA LYS A 86 -6.27 -17.35 -6.33
C LYS A 86 -5.84 -16.67 -7.63
N LEU A 87 -6.71 -15.89 -8.27
CA LEU A 87 -6.42 -15.29 -9.58
C LEU A 87 -5.43 -14.15 -9.48
N THR A 88 -5.64 -13.24 -8.54
CA THR A 88 -4.75 -12.11 -8.29
C THR A 88 -3.67 -12.44 -7.28
N GLY A 89 -3.88 -13.47 -6.46
CA GLY A 89 -3.05 -13.77 -5.31
C GLY A 89 -3.32 -12.88 -4.10
N LEU A 90 -4.40 -12.09 -4.11
CA LEU A 90 -4.77 -11.29 -2.96
C LEU A 90 -5.04 -12.19 -1.76
N THR A 91 -4.27 -11.98 -0.72
CA THR A 91 -4.32 -12.77 0.51
C THR A 91 -4.52 -11.84 1.70
N ILE A 92 -5.51 -12.15 2.53
CA ILE A 92 -5.80 -11.44 3.77
C ILE A 92 -5.37 -12.31 4.94
N PHE A 93 -4.60 -11.74 5.83
CA PHE A 93 -4.10 -12.39 7.04
C PHE A 93 -4.74 -11.81 8.28
N LYS A 94 -5.06 -12.66 9.25
CA LYS A 94 -5.24 -12.24 10.62
C LYS A 94 -3.90 -12.12 11.33
N VAL A 95 -3.77 -11.07 12.13
CA VAL A 95 -2.55 -10.79 12.89
C VAL A 95 -2.94 -10.31 14.30
N ASP A 96 -2.11 -10.62 15.28
CA ASP A 96 -2.26 -10.05 16.61
C ASP A 96 -2.08 -8.52 16.52
N PRO A 97 -3.06 -7.71 16.97
CA PRO A 97 -2.96 -6.25 16.94
C PRO A 97 -1.71 -5.69 17.64
N ALA A 98 -1.18 -6.40 18.64
CA ALA A 98 0.06 -6.01 19.32
C ALA A 98 1.31 -6.09 18.42
N ARG A 99 1.22 -6.76 17.28
CA ARG A 99 2.31 -6.94 16.31
C ARG A 99 2.28 -5.95 15.15
N ILE A 100 1.26 -5.13 15.06
CA ILE A 100 1.08 -4.11 14.02
C ILE A 100 0.92 -2.73 14.66
N TYR A 101 1.29 -1.69 13.92
CA TYR A 101 1.21 -0.33 14.42
C TYR A 101 -0.25 0.16 14.46
N ASP A 102 -0.52 1.12 15.36
CA ASP A 102 -1.76 1.89 15.35
C ASP A 102 -1.76 2.87 14.16
N GLY A 103 -1.97 2.35 12.98
CA GLY A 103 -1.91 3.14 11.74
C GLY A 103 -2.73 2.47 10.64
N GLN A 104 -3.97 2.10 10.96
CA GLN A 104 -4.89 1.58 9.96
C GLN A 104 -5.06 2.61 8.84
N ALA A 105 -4.72 2.23 7.62
CA ALA A 105 -5.08 3.01 6.46
C ALA A 105 -6.57 2.81 6.15
N ASP A 106 -7.31 3.91 6.06
CA ASP A 106 -8.64 3.86 5.49
C ASP A 106 -8.56 3.43 4.02
N LEU A 107 -9.61 2.77 3.54
CA LEU A 107 -9.70 2.43 2.13
C LEU A 107 -10.21 3.63 1.33
N THR A 108 -9.60 3.91 0.20
CA THR A 108 -10.14 4.91 -0.74
C THR A 108 -11.47 4.40 -1.30
N PRO A 109 -12.59 5.14 -1.12
CA PRO A 109 -13.86 4.74 -1.69
C PRO A 109 -13.76 4.62 -3.22
N SER A 110 -14.39 3.58 -3.79
CA SER A 110 -14.39 3.37 -5.24
C SER A 110 -15.07 4.56 -5.95
N GLY A 111 -14.47 5.03 -7.05
CA GLY A 111 -15.02 6.10 -7.88
C GLY A 111 -14.64 7.53 -7.47
N ILE A 112 -13.89 7.73 -6.40
CA ILE A 112 -13.41 9.07 -6.00
C ILE A 112 -12.20 9.51 -6.81
N LEU A 113 -11.31 8.58 -7.21
CA LEU A 113 -10.10 8.92 -7.94
C LEU A 113 -10.39 9.52 -9.30
N LYS A 114 -9.78 10.67 -9.57
CA LYS A 114 -9.81 11.37 -10.87
C LYS A 114 -8.45 11.25 -11.54
N ARG A 115 -8.45 11.20 -12.87
CA ARG A 115 -7.21 11.18 -13.64
C ARG A 115 -6.32 12.37 -13.28
N GLY A 116 -5.07 12.10 -12.93
CA GLY A 116 -4.11 13.08 -12.45
C GLY A 116 -3.99 13.17 -10.93
N ASP A 117 -4.86 12.49 -10.17
CA ASP A 117 -4.73 12.45 -8.71
C ASP A 117 -3.41 11.82 -8.31
N LYS A 118 -2.81 12.37 -7.25
CA LYS A 118 -1.54 11.89 -6.74
C LYS A 118 -1.73 10.56 -6.02
N LEU A 119 -0.85 9.63 -6.33
CA LEU A 119 -0.69 8.37 -5.62
C LEU A 119 0.71 8.29 -5.06
N SER A 120 0.88 7.61 -3.95
CA SER A 120 2.16 7.49 -3.28
C SER A 120 2.38 6.11 -2.70
N PHE A 121 3.64 5.73 -2.53
CA PHE A 121 4.04 4.56 -1.74
C PHE A 121 5.32 4.87 -0.95
N ALA A 122 5.49 4.21 0.18
CA ALA A 122 6.73 4.30 0.93
C ALA A 122 7.79 3.39 0.30
N SER A 123 8.86 3.97 -0.23
CA SER A 123 10.03 3.24 -0.78
C SER A 123 10.98 2.78 0.33
N SER A 124 11.01 3.51 1.44
CA SER A 124 11.70 3.17 2.69
C SER A 124 10.98 3.85 3.86
N LYS A 125 11.49 3.67 5.08
CA LYS A 125 10.89 4.32 6.27
C LYS A 125 10.77 5.85 6.16
N ASN A 126 11.63 6.50 5.38
CA ASN A 126 11.72 7.96 5.30
C ASN A 126 11.52 8.50 3.88
N GLU A 127 11.28 7.64 2.91
CA GLU A 127 11.15 8.04 1.51
C GLU A 127 9.79 7.64 0.94
N THR A 128 9.13 8.62 0.38
CA THR A 128 7.86 8.44 -0.32
C THR A 128 8.04 8.75 -1.79
N THR A 129 7.64 7.82 -2.64
CA THR A 129 7.61 8.05 -4.08
C THR A 129 6.20 8.38 -4.52
N GLN A 130 6.08 9.42 -5.35
CA GLN A 130 4.81 9.88 -5.90
C GLN A 130 4.65 9.51 -7.36
N GLY A 131 3.44 9.13 -7.71
CA GLY A 131 2.94 8.89 -9.06
C GLY A 131 1.59 9.54 -9.27
N ILE A 132 0.96 9.23 -10.37
CA ILE A 132 -0.37 9.75 -10.72
C ILE A 132 -1.32 8.62 -11.12
N TYR A 133 -2.57 8.76 -10.77
CA TYR A 133 -3.65 7.92 -11.27
C TYR A 133 -3.92 8.23 -12.74
N VAL A 134 -3.91 7.21 -13.58
CA VAL A 134 -4.10 7.36 -15.04
C VAL A 134 -5.51 6.97 -15.48
N GLY A 135 -6.13 6.06 -14.76
CA GLY A 135 -7.47 5.57 -15.09
C GLY A 135 -7.70 4.13 -14.63
N MET A 136 -8.82 3.59 -15.05
CA MET A 136 -9.17 2.17 -14.86
C MET A 136 -8.89 1.39 -16.14
N GLU A 137 -8.48 0.16 -15.99
CA GLU A 137 -8.37 -0.80 -17.08
C GLU A 137 -9.18 -2.06 -16.76
N HIS A 138 -9.77 -2.64 -17.78
CA HIS A 138 -10.36 -3.95 -17.68
C HIS A 138 -9.39 -4.95 -18.32
N SER A 139 -8.84 -5.83 -17.52
CA SER A 139 -8.03 -6.93 -18.01
C SER A 139 -8.86 -8.20 -18.01
N ILE A 140 -8.90 -8.86 -19.14
CA ILE A 140 -9.42 -10.22 -19.25
C ILE A 140 -8.20 -11.11 -19.08
N GLY A 141 -7.97 -11.61 -17.87
CA GLY A 141 -6.93 -12.61 -17.62
C GLY A 141 -7.25 -13.93 -18.31
N GLU A 142 -6.36 -14.91 -18.25
CA GLU A 142 -6.54 -16.26 -18.78
C GLU A 142 -7.81 -16.98 -18.28
N THR A 143 -8.49 -16.41 -17.30
CA THR A 143 -9.63 -17.00 -16.57
C THR A 143 -10.99 -16.49 -16.98
N SER A 144 -11.12 -15.71 -18.03
CA SER A 144 -12.39 -15.14 -18.54
C SER A 144 -13.14 -14.20 -17.60
N PHE A 145 -12.61 -13.90 -16.41
CA PHE A 145 -13.19 -12.91 -15.50
C PHE A 145 -12.54 -11.54 -15.71
N PRO A 146 -13.34 -10.49 -15.99
CA PRO A 146 -12.81 -9.15 -16.14
C PRO A 146 -12.31 -8.62 -14.77
N LEU A 147 -11.00 -8.42 -14.65
CA LEU A 147 -10.43 -7.70 -13.52
C LEU A 147 -10.50 -6.19 -13.79
N ARG A 148 -11.02 -5.44 -12.84
CA ARG A 148 -10.94 -3.97 -12.85
C ARG A 148 -9.65 -3.56 -12.14
N LEU A 149 -8.70 -3.06 -12.92
CA LEU A 149 -7.39 -2.66 -12.43
C LEU A 149 -7.26 -1.14 -12.44
N ILE A 150 -6.71 -0.60 -11.37
CA ILE A 150 -6.29 0.80 -11.30
C ILE A 150 -4.97 0.93 -12.03
N ARG A 151 -4.87 1.90 -12.93
CA ARG A 151 -3.61 2.24 -13.61
C ARG A 151 -2.99 3.47 -12.97
N ALA A 152 -1.74 3.33 -12.56
CA ALA A 152 -0.94 4.42 -12.02
C ALA A 152 0.39 4.54 -12.78
N GLN A 153 0.90 5.75 -12.93
CA GLN A 153 2.18 6.03 -13.54
C GLN A 153 3.13 6.63 -12.51
N PHE A 154 4.30 6.02 -12.36
CA PHE A 154 5.39 6.47 -11.50
C PHE A 154 6.61 6.84 -12.32
N PRO A 155 7.57 7.63 -11.78
CA PRO A 155 8.84 7.90 -12.42
C PRO A 155 9.58 6.59 -12.75
N LYS A 156 10.24 6.48 -13.90
CA LYS A 156 10.87 5.24 -14.39
C LYS A 156 11.84 4.58 -13.42
N LEU A 157 12.55 5.37 -12.61
CA LEU A 157 13.54 4.89 -11.63
C LEU A 157 12.93 4.55 -10.25
N ALA A 158 11.64 4.81 -10.08
CA ALA A 158 10.97 4.67 -8.79
C ALA A 158 9.60 3.99 -8.94
N VAL A 159 9.56 2.94 -9.74
CA VAL A 159 8.35 2.13 -9.93
C VAL A 159 8.17 1.21 -8.72
N PRO A 160 6.98 1.18 -8.10
CA PRO A 160 6.73 0.31 -6.96
C PRO A 160 6.86 -1.17 -7.34
N PRO A 161 7.45 -1.99 -6.48
CA PRO A 161 7.50 -3.43 -6.72
C PRO A 161 6.09 -4.06 -6.61
N ILE A 162 5.93 -5.25 -7.19
CA ILE A 162 4.70 -6.04 -7.03
C ILE A 162 4.47 -6.33 -5.54
N GLY A 163 3.22 -6.20 -5.10
CA GLY A 163 2.84 -6.33 -3.70
C GLY A 163 2.92 -5.05 -2.88
N GLN A 164 3.47 -3.96 -3.44
CA GLN A 164 3.59 -2.68 -2.76
C GLN A 164 2.23 -2.00 -2.61
N PRO A 165 1.81 -1.59 -1.40
CA PRO A 165 0.62 -0.78 -1.20
C PRO A 165 0.80 0.64 -1.75
N CYS A 166 -0.25 1.18 -2.37
CA CYS A 166 -0.32 2.55 -2.85
C CYS A 166 -1.46 3.30 -2.17
N TYR A 167 -1.23 4.58 -1.89
CA TYR A 167 -2.10 5.45 -1.11
C TYR A 167 -2.44 6.71 -1.90
N ASP A 168 -3.60 7.30 -1.62
CA ASP A 168 -3.98 8.62 -2.15
C ASP A 168 -3.35 9.77 -1.33
N SER A 169 -3.72 11.01 -1.67
CA SER A 169 -3.22 12.20 -0.98
C SER A 169 -3.68 12.36 0.48
N GLU A 170 -4.67 11.59 0.90
CA GLU A 170 -5.18 11.54 2.27
C GLU A 170 -4.64 10.31 3.04
N ASN A 171 -3.65 9.60 2.46
CA ASN A 171 -3.07 8.36 2.99
C ASN A 171 -4.07 7.20 3.13
N ARG A 172 -5.15 7.21 2.35
CA ARG A 172 -6.06 6.07 2.25
C ARG A 172 -5.51 5.06 1.26
N LEU A 173 -5.64 3.79 1.57
CA LEU A 173 -5.18 2.71 0.69
C LEU A 173 -6.02 2.66 -0.60
N VAL A 174 -5.37 2.87 -1.72
CA VAL A 174 -5.96 2.77 -3.06
C VAL A 174 -5.93 1.33 -3.57
N GLY A 175 -4.85 0.63 -3.32
CA GLY A 175 -4.66 -0.74 -3.78
C GLY A 175 -3.25 -1.26 -3.55
N ILE A 176 -3.02 -2.46 -4.06
CA ILE A 176 -1.73 -3.15 -4.00
C ILE A 176 -1.27 -3.42 -5.42
N VAL A 177 -0.01 -3.15 -5.72
CA VAL A 177 0.56 -3.30 -7.08
C VAL A 177 0.55 -4.76 -7.51
N LEU A 178 -0.26 -5.07 -8.53
CA LEU A 178 -0.37 -6.40 -9.12
C LEU A 178 0.66 -6.66 -10.22
N GLY A 179 0.98 -5.63 -10.99
CA GLY A 179 1.91 -5.76 -12.11
C GLY A 179 2.48 -4.41 -12.55
N VAL A 180 3.57 -4.47 -13.27
CA VAL A 180 4.29 -3.31 -13.78
C VAL A 180 4.57 -3.50 -15.26
N SER A 181 4.17 -2.53 -16.08
CA SER A 181 4.50 -2.54 -17.51
C SER A 181 5.92 -2.06 -17.76
N ARG A 182 6.47 -2.42 -18.92
CA ARG A 182 7.78 -1.92 -19.37
C ARG A 182 7.85 -0.38 -19.50
N LYS A 183 6.71 0.30 -19.55
CA LYS A 183 6.63 1.77 -19.63
C LYS A 183 6.54 2.46 -18.26
N GLY A 184 6.67 1.71 -17.18
CA GLY A 184 6.57 2.25 -15.81
C GLY A 184 5.13 2.51 -15.35
N THR A 185 4.14 1.92 -16.02
CA THR A 185 2.75 1.95 -15.57
C THR A 185 2.51 0.76 -14.64
N CYS A 186 1.92 1.00 -13.48
CA CYS A 186 1.52 -0.04 -12.52
C CYS A 186 0.02 -0.32 -12.60
N HIS A 187 -0.35 -1.53 -12.26
CA HIS A 187 -1.73 -2.00 -12.14
C HIS A 187 -2.01 -2.54 -10.74
#